data_a1136499b73c2adbeeaf3bc4f80a1aed
#
_entry.id   a1136499b73c2adbeeaf3bc4f80a1aed
#
_cell.length_a   1.000
_cell.length_b   1.000
_cell.length_c   1.000
_cell.angle_alpha   90.00
_cell.angle_beta   90.00
_cell.angle_gamma   90.00
#
_symmetry.space_group_name_H-M   'P 1'
#
loop_
_entity.id
_entity.type
_entity.pdbx_description
1 polymer ?
#
loop_
_entity_poly.entity_id
_entity_poly.type
_entity_poly.pdbx_seq_one_letter_code
_entity_poly.pdbx_strand_id
1 'polypeptide(L)'
;MTENILQSYFSISHNETFPPGKKKTIEAAIKLFAKQGYHGTSTLQIAKEAGVSQATVFKYFKTKEDLLYSIIVPVIPKLFLNFLKRTQNTNSLEELISYVVEDRMVFLKENKDTIKIVYSEILTNENFKTQLIDSIKITFEKINFKAILKKYRETNPEINENLSISEIIRSFAGPISTYSVQRFILFEDVPCPTEEHDLQFIKQQIYKNLTR
;
A
#
# COMPACT_ATOMS: atom_id res chain seq x y z
N MET A 1 -5.06 6.33 12.97
CA MET A 1 -6.14 5.74 12.14
C MET A 1 -5.47 4.96 11.04
N THR A 2 -5.71 3.68 11.00
CA THR A 2 -5.17 2.78 9.98
C THR A 2 -5.84 3.07 8.64
N GLU A 3 -5.04 3.21 7.60
CA GLU A 3 -5.54 3.55 6.25
C GLU A 3 -5.90 2.25 5.51
N ASN A 4 -7.21 2.03 5.31
CA ASN A 4 -7.68 0.93 4.46
C ASN A 4 -7.68 1.38 2.99
N ILE A 5 -7.04 0.60 2.11
CA ILE A 5 -6.86 0.93 0.69
C ILE A 5 -8.20 1.18 0.01
N LEU A 6 -9.17 0.28 0.19
CA LEU A 6 -10.47 0.38 -0.48
C LEU A 6 -11.29 1.57 0.05
N GLN A 7 -11.29 1.80 1.37
CA GLN A 7 -12.02 2.91 1.98
C GLN A 7 -11.40 4.28 1.66
N SER A 8 -10.08 4.34 1.49
CA SER A 8 -9.36 5.57 1.16
C SER A 8 -9.69 6.11 -0.23
N TYR A 9 -10.23 5.27 -1.13
CA TYR A 9 -10.61 5.70 -2.48
C TYR A 9 -11.56 6.90 -2.45
N PHE A 10 -12.56 6.91 -1.60
CA PHE A 10 -13.56 7.99 -1.54
C PHE A 10 -12.98 9.32 -1.09
N SER A 11 -12.08 9.30 -0.11
CA SER A 11 -11.40 10.53 0.36
C SER A 11 -10.45 11.10 -0.70
N ILE A 12 -9.96 10.24 -1.60
CA ILE A 12 -8.98 10.56 -2.62
C ILE A 12 -9.65 11.05 -3.92
N SER A 13 -10.78 10.46 -4.29
CA SER A 13 -11.50 10.72 -5.54
C SER A 13 -12.53 11.86 -5.45
N HIS A 14 -12.60 12.59 -4.33
CA HIS A 14 -13.57 13.68 -4.12
C HIS A 14 -13.62 14.74 -5.22
N ASN A 15 -12.53 14.92 -5.96
CA ASN A 15 -12.42 15.90 -7.05
C ASN A 15 -12.64 15.31 -8.45
N GLU A 16 -12.93 14.02 -8.58
CA GLU A 16 -13.14 13.39 -9.88
C GLU A 16 -14.64 13.34 -10.23
N THR A 17 -14.99 13.99 -11.35
CA THR A 17 -16.36 13.96 -11.87
C THR A 17 -16.56 12.70 -12.72
N PHE A 18 -17.05 11.65 -12.12
CA PHE A 18 -17.41 10.43 -12.85
C PHE A 18 -18.86 10.46 -13.34
N PRO A 19 -19.16 9.84 -14.50
CA PRO A 19 -20.54 9.53 -14.86
C PRO A 19 -21.24 8.76 -13.72
N PRO A 20 -22.54 9.06 -13.43
CA PRO A 20 -23.23 8.46 -12.27
C PRO A 20 -23.16 6.92 -12.21
N GLY A 21 -23.27 6.25 -13.37
CA GLY A 21 -23.18 4.79 -13.44
C GLY A 21 -21.77 4.26 -13.10
N LYS A 22 -20.70 4.96 -13.50
CA LYS A 22 -19.32 4.60 -13.16
C LYS A 22 -19.08 4.74 -11.66
N LYS A 23 -19.51 5.86 -11.06
CA LYS A 23 -19.39 6.12 -9.63
C LYS A 23 -20.10 5.06 -8.80
N LYS A 24 -21.39 4.77 -9.09
CA LYS A 24 -22.16 3.73 -8.41
C LYS A 24 -21.50 2.35 -8.51
N THR A 25 -20.92 2.01 -9.67
CA THR A 25 -20.22 0.74 -9.89
C THR A 25 -18.99 0.62 -8.97
N ILE A 26 -18.18 1.68 -8.87
CA ILE A 26 -17.00 1.71 -8.00
C ILE A 26 -17.42 1.61 -6.53
N GLU A 27 -18.42 2.38 -6.10
CA GLU A 27 -18.95 2.35 -4.73
C GLU A 27 -19.43 0.95 -4.33
N ALA A 28 -20.20 0.30 -5.20
CA ALA A 28 -20.68 -1.06 -4.99
C ALA A 28 -19.52 -2.08 -4.94
N ALA A 29 -18.53 -1.94 -5.82
CA ALA A 29 -17.37 -2.81 -5.84
C ALA A 29 -16.56 -2.71 -4.54
N ILE A 30 -16.26 -1.49 -4.07
CA ILE A 30 -15.54 -1.26 -2.82
C ILE A 30 -16.28 -1.90 -1.64
N LYS A 31 -17.59 -1.69 -1.56
CA LYS A 31 -18.44 -2.26 -0.50
C LYS A 31 -18.41 -3.78 -0.52
N LEU A 32 -18.56 -4.41 -1.69
CA LEU A 32 -18.58 -5.87 -1.82
C LEU A 32 -17.21 -6.48 -1.62
N PHE A 33 -16.16 -5.88 -2.17
CA PHE A 33 -14.77 -6.35 -1.95
C PHE A 33 -14.38 -6.29 -0.47
N ALA A 34 -14.78 -5.25 0.25
CA ALA A 34 -14.54 -5.14 1.69
C ALA A 34 -15.36 -6.15 2.52
N LYS A 35 -16.58 -6.51 2.06
CA LYS A 35 -17.49 -7.39 2.80
C LYS A 35 -17.19 -8.87 2.61
N GLN A 36 -16.93 -9.30 1.38
CA GLN A 36 -16.84 -10.71 1.00
C GLN A 36 -15.60 -11.07 0.18
N GLY A 37 -14.63 -10.13 0.11
CA GLY A 37 -13.39 -10.27 -0.63
C GLY A 37 -13.53 -10.11 -2.14
N TYR A 38 -12.41 -9.91 -2.82
CA TYR A 38 -12.37 -9.75 -4.28
C TYR A 38 -12.81 -11.03 -5.01
N HIS A 39 -12.28 -12.19 -4.63
CA HIS A 39 -12.58 -13.45 -5.29
C HIS A 39 -14.04 -13.90 -5.08
N GLY A 40 -14.61 -13.59 -3.92
CA GLY A 40 -16.03 -13.87 -3.59
C GLY A 40 -17.02 -12.93 -4.25
N THR A 41 -16.58 -11.92 -5.02
CA THR A 41 -17.42 -10.91 -5.65
C THR A 41 -17.48 -11.10 -7.15
N SER A 42 -18.69 -11.16 -7.73
CA SER A 42 -18.92 -11.19 -9.17
C SER A 42 -19.36 -9.83 -9.73
N THR A 43 -19.13 -9.60 -11.03
CA THR A 43 -19.61 -8.38 -11.72
C THR A 43 -21.14 -8.26 -11.72
N LEU A 44 -21.86 -9.37 -11.68
CA LEU A 44 -23.33 -9.39 -11.55
C LEU A 44 -23.77 -8.89 -10.18
N GLN A 45 -23.10 -9.31 -9.10
CA GLN A 45 -23.37 -8.80 -7.76
C GLN A 45 -23.08 -7.30 -7.65
N ILE A 46 -21.98 -6.85 -8.27
CA ILE A 46 -21.63 -5.42 -8.34
C ILE A 46 -22.70 -4.64 -9.08
N ALA A 47 -23.18 -5.11 -10.23
CA ALA A 47 -24.23 -4.45 -10.99
C ALA A 47 -25.55 -4.34 -10.17
N LYS A 48 -25.94 -5.42 -9.49
CA LYS A 48 -27.12 -5.44 -8.61
C LYS A 48 -27.00 -4.45 -7.44
N GLU A 49 -25.88 -4.45 -6.76
CA GLU A 49 -25.60 -3.54 -5.63
C GLU A 49 -25.56 -2.07 -6.08
N ALA A 50 -24.99 -1.82 -7.27
CA ALA A 50 -24.91 -0.48 -7.87
C ALA A 50 -26.26 0.03 -8.42
N GLY A 51 -27.27 -0.83 -8.54
CA GLY A 51 -28.55 -0.48 -9.19
C GLY A 51 -28.39 -0.14 -10.68
N VAL A 52 -27.46 -0.82 -11.38
CA VAL A 52 -27.22 -0.66 -12.82
C VAL A 52 -27.29 -2.01 -13.54
N SER A 53 -27.35 -2.00 -14.87
CA SER A 53 -27.25 -3.23 -15.65
C SER A 53 -25.80 -3.74 -15.67
N GLN A 54 -25.60 -5.03 -15.84
CA GLN A 54 -24.26 -5.61 -16.03
C GLN A 54 -23.58 -5.04 -17.28
N ALA A 55 -24.35 -4.72 -18.33
CA ALA A 55 -23.85 -4.03 -19.51
C ALA A 55 -23.28 -2.64 -19.16
N THR A 56 -23.87 -1.94 -18.18
CA THR A 56 -23.33 -0.66 -17.70
C THR A 56 -22.00 -0.85 -16.98
N VAL A 57 -21.84 -1.91 -16.20
CA VAL A 57 -20.54 -2.24 -15.59
C VAL A 57 -19.49 -2.47 -16.66
N PHE A 58 -19.77 -3.31 -17.66
CA PHE A 58 -18.83 -3.62 -18.75
C PHE A 58 -18.56 -2.44 -19.71
N LYS A 59 -19.47 -1.48 -19.78
CA LYS A 59 -19.23 -0.22 -20.50
C LYS A 59 -18.05 0.57 -19.91
N TYR A 60 -17.89 0.55 -18.60
CA TYR A 60 -16.84 1.29 -17.89
C TYR A 60 -15.59 0.45 -17.59
N PHE A 61 -15.78 -0.83 -17.33
CA PHE A 61 -14.73 -1.76 -16.91
C PHE A 61 -14.90 -3.07 -17.66
N LYS A 62 -13.94 -3.39 -18.54
CA LYS A 62 -14.01 -4.60 -19.37
C LYS A 62 -13.94 -5.87 -18.54
N THR A 63 -13.23 -5.82 -17.41
CA THR A 63 -13.05 -6.94 -16.50
C THR A 63 -13.25 -6.48 -15.05
N LYS A 64 -13.36 -7.43 -14.13
CA LYS A 64 -13.40 -7.14 -12.68
C LYS A 64 -12.03 -6.62 -12.20
N GLU A 65 -10.97 -7.08 -12.84
CA GLU A 65 -9.59 -6.63 -12.64
C GLU A 65 -9.44 -5.15 -13.00
N ASP A 66 -9.93 -4.70 -14.18
CA ASP A 66 -9.91 -3.28 -14.56
C ASP A 66 -10.61 -2.39 -13.54
N LEU A 67 -11.73 -2.86 -12.98
CA LEU A 67 -12.44 -2.16 -11.92
C LEU A 67 -11.60 -2.06 -10.64
N LEU A 68 -10.96 -3.15 -10.23
CA LEU A 68 -10.07 -3.17 -9.07
C LEU A 68 -8.88 -2.22 -9.28
N TYR A 69 -8.25 -2.23 -10.46
CA TYR A 69 -7.10 -1.37 -10.77
C TYR A 69 -7.49 0.10 -10.73
N SER A 70 -8.67 0.44 -11.22
CA SER A 70 -9.17 1.82 -11.16
C SER A 70 -9.35 2.34 -9.73
N ILE A 71 -9.49 1.44 -8.76
CA ILE A 71 -9.58 1.76 -7.34
C ILE A 71 -8.17 1.83 -6.70
N ILE A 72 -7.33 0.84 -6.95
CA ILE A 72 -6.05 0.66 -6.24
C ILE A 72 -4.97 1.62 -6.75
N VAL A 73 -4.82 1.75 -8.08
CA VAL A 73 -3.72 2.52 -8.68
C VAL A 73 -3.68 3.97 -8.21
N PRO A 74 -4.78 4.73 -8.11
CA PRO A 74 -4.72 6.11 -7.61
C PRO A 74 -4.54 6.21 -6.09
N VAL A 75 -4.87 5.15 -5.33
CA VAL A 75 -4.87 5.15 -3.87
C VAL A 75 -3.48 4.89 -3.29
N ILE A 76 -2.77 3.88 -3.79
CA ILE A 76 -1.48 3.45 -3.24
C ILE A 76 -0.47 4.60 -3.14
N PRO A 77 -0.24 5.42 -4.19
CA PRO A 77 0.71 6.52 -4.11
C PRO A 77 0.33 7.58 -3.06
N LYS A 78 -0.95 7.85 -2.89
CA LYS A 78 -1.42 8.85 -1.89
C LYS A 78 -1.27 8.34 -0.47
N LEU A 79 -1.57 7.06 -0.22
CA LEU A 79 -1.30 6.44 1.08
C LEU A 79 0.19 6.47 1.41
N PHE A 80 1.03 6.23 0.40
CA PHE A 80 2.47 6.33 0.57
C PHE A 80 2.93 7.76 0.89
N LEU A 81 2.36 8.79 0.23
CA LEU A 81 2.62 10.19 0.55
C LEU A 81 2.22 10.56 1.99
N ASN A 82 1.04 10.13 2.42
CA ASN A 82 0.55 10.37 3.78
C ASN A 82 1.47 9.72 4.82
N PHE A 83 1.89 8.49 4.54
CA PHE A 83 2.87 7.79 5.38
C PHE A 83 4.19 8.59 5.48
N LEU A 84 4.78 9.02 4.36
CA LEU A 84 6.02 9.79 4.36
C LEU A 84 5.90 11.13 5.10
N LYS A 85 4.75 11.80 5.02
CA LYS A 85 4.52 13.03 5.79
C LYS A 85 4.55 12.76 7.30
N ARG A 86 4.01 11.62 7.73
CA ARG A 86 4.01 11.25 9.16
C ARG A 86 5.40 10.91 9.69
N THR A 87 6.27 10.34 8.86
CA THR A 87 7.66 10.07 9.26
C THR A 87 8.44 11.33 9.59
N GLN A 88 8.08 12.49 9.04
CA GLN A 88 8.78 13.76 9.29
C GLN A 88 8.65 14.28 10.74
N ASN A 89 7.77 13.69 11.54
CA ASN A 89 7.57 14.04 12.94
C ASN A 89 8.48 13.25 13.91
N THR A 90 9.32 12.35 13.40
CA THR A 90 10.26 11.58 14.22
C THR A 90 11.55 12.39 14.46
N ASN A 91 12.13 12.25 15.66
CA ASN A 91 13.27 13.04 16.11
C ASN A 91 14.58 12.25 16.12
N SER A 92 14.53 10.91 16.07
CA SER A 92 15.69 10.03 16.01
C SER A 92 15.52 8.93 14.99
N LEU A 93 16.62 8.26 14.62
CA LEU A 93 16.60 7.12 13.71
C LEU A 93 15.80 5.94 14.30
N GLU A 94 15.97 5.69 15.60
CA GLU A 94 15.23 4.63 16.30
C GLU A 94 13.73 4.91 16.30
N GLU A 95 13.31 6.14 16.55
CA GLU A 95 11.90 6.55 16.51
C GLU A 95 11.34 6.39 15.09
N LEU A 96 12.08 6.80 14.06
CA LEU A 96 11.71 6.60 12.66
C LEU A 96 11.53 5.12 12.34
N ILE A 97 12.49 4.27 12.71
CA ILE A 97 12.44 2.83 12.43
C ILE A 97 11.24 2.20 13.16
N SER A 98 11.05 2.51 14.45
CA SER A 98 9.90 2.00 15.22
C SER A 98 8.59 2.40 14.56
N TYR A 99 8.43 3.68 14.24
CA TYR A 99 7.23 4.18 13.58
C TYR A 99 6.99 3.47 12.23
N VAL A 100 8.01 3.35 11.38
CA VAL A 100 7.88 2.72 10.06
C VAL A 100 7.48 1.26 10.18
N VAL A 101 8.13 0.49 11.06
CA VAL A 101 7.82 -0.94 11.25
C VAL A 101 6.41 -1.12 11.78
N GLU A 102 6.04 -0.42 12.84
CA GLU A 102 4.72 -0.56 13.47
C GLU A 102 3.58 -0.12 12.53
N ASP A 103 3.71 1.07 11.91
CA ASP A 103 2.71 1.59 10.98
C ASP A 103 2.53 0.66 9.77
N ARG A 104 3.63 0.16 9.21
CA ARG A 104 3.56 -0.74 8.04
C ARG A 104 3.00 -2.11 8.41
N MET A 105 3.32 -2.67 9.58
CA MET A 105 2.73 -3.93 10.03
C MET A 105 1.22 -3.83 10.21
N VAL A 106 0.74 -2.78 10.85
CA VAL A 106 -0.70 -2.54 11.01
C VAL A 106 -1.37 -2.35 9.64
N PHE A 107 -0.77 -1.53 8.76
CA PHE A 107 -1.27 -1.31 7.40
C PHE A 107 -1.36 -2.62 6.60
N LEU A 108 -0.32 -3.44 6.61
CA LEU A 108 -0.27 -4.70 5.87
C LEU A 108 -1.27 -5.72 6.42
N LYS A 109 -1.40 -5.82 7.74
CA LYS A 109 -2.38 -6.69 8.40
C LYS A 109 -3.83 -6.34 8.02
N GLU A 110 -4.18 -5.06 8.05
CA GLU A 110 -5.54 -4.61 7.74
C GLU A 110 -5.87 -4.64 6.25
N ASN A 111 -4.87 -4.63 5.39
CA ASN A 111 -5.04 -4.67 3.94
C ASN A 111 -4.60 -6.00 3.31
N LYS A 112 -4.40 -7.05 4.11
CA LYS A 112 -3.79 -8.32 3.68
C LYS A 112 -4.40 -8.89 2.40
N ASP A 113 -5.71 -8.93 2.28
CA ASP A 113 -6.40 -9.51 1.12
C ASP A 113 -6.19 -8.67 -0.14
N THR A 114 -6.27 -7.34 -0.01
CA THR A 114 -5.97 -6.42 -1.11
C THR A 114 -4.51 -6.54 -1.55
N ILE A 115 -3.59 -6.67 -0.59
CA ILE A 115 -2.15 -6.79 -0.84
C ILE A 115 -1.81 -8.12 -1.53
N LYS A 116 -2.45 -9.25 -1.15
CA LYS A 116 -2.30 -10.52 -1.86
C LYS A 116 -2.66 -10.38 -3.34
N ILE A 117 -3.77 -9.69 -3.63
CA ILE A 117 -4.18 -9.43 -5.01
C ILE A 117 -3.15 -8.55 -5.73
N VAL A 118 -2.69 -7.47 -5.09
CA VAL A 118 -1.67 -6.58 -5.66
C VAL A 118 -0.38 -7.34 -5.98
N TYR A 119 0.11 -8.19 -5.07
CA TYR A 119 1.27 -9.04 -5.34
C TYR A 119 1.05 -9.99 -6.52
N SER A 120 -0.10 -10.68 -6.56
CA SER A 120 -0.45 -11.57 -7.66
C SER A 120 -0.45 -10.82 -9.00
N GLU A 121 -1.09 -9.65 -9.05
CA GLU A 121 -1.20 -8.85 -10.26
C GLU A 121 0.15 -8.27 -10.72
N ILE A 122 1.01 -7.85 -9.79
CA ILE A 122 2.38 -7.40 -10.13
C ILE A 122 3.18 -8.51 -10.82
N LEU A 123 2.98 -9.77 -10.42
CA LEU A 123 3.71 -10.92 -10.96
C LEU A 123 3.14 -11.43 -12.29
N THR A 124 1.84 -11.25 -12.54
CA THR A 124 1.13 -11.91 -13.65
C THR A 124 0.59 -10.94 -14.70
N ASN A 125 0.49 -9.64 -14.40
CA ASN A 125 -0.14 -8.66 -15.27
C ASN A 125 0.77 -7.45 -15.52
N GLU A 126 1.43 -7.44 -16.67
CA GLU A 126 2.35 -6.37 -17.06
C GLU A 126 1.67 -4.99 -17.15
N ASN A 127 0.41 -4.93 -17.60
CA ASN A 127 -0.31 -3.66 -17.70
C ASN A 127 -0.56 -3.05 -16.32
N PHE A 128 -1.02 -3.85 -15.36
CA PHE A 128 -1.21 -3.41 -13.98
C PHE A 128 0.13 -2.97 -13.36
N LYS A 129 1.17 -3.78 -13.51
CA LYS A 129 2.51 -3.47 -13.00
C LYS A 129 3.02 -2.13 -13.52
N THR A 130 2.89 -1.89 -14.83
CA THR A 130 3.32 -0.64 -15.47
C THR A 130 2.54 0.55 -14.92
N GLN A 131 1.21 0.48 -14.88
CA GLN A 131 0.37 1.56 -14.35
C GLN A 131 0.71 1.88 -12.88
N LEU A 132 0.90 0.86 -12.05
CA LEU A 132 1.25 1.05 -10.64
C LEU A 132 2.63 1.69 -10.48
N ILE A 133 3.64 1.20 -11.22
CA ILE A 133 5.01 1.75 -11.18
C ILE A 133 5.02 3.20 -11.63
N ASP A 134 4.33 3.54 -12.72
CA ASP A 134 4.29 4.91 -13.23
C ASP A 134 3.57 5.85 -12.26
N SER A 135 2.49 5.40 -11.64
CA SER A 135 1.80 6.16 -10.59
C SER A 135 2.69 6.41 -9.38
N ILE A 136 3.49 5.43 -8.97
CA ILE A 136 4.49 5.55 -7.89
C ILE A 136 5.59 6.53 -8.30
N LYS A 137 6.17 6.41 -9.51
CA LYS A 137 7.23 7.32 -10.00
C LYS A 137 6.77 8.78 -10.00
N ILE A 138 5.60 9.07 -10.57
CA ILE A 138 5.00 10.43 -10.58
C ILE A 138 4.86 10.96 -9.15
N THR A 139 4.56 10.10 -8.20
CA THR A 139 4.43 10.48 -6.79
C THR A 139 5.78 10.79 -6.17
N PHE A 140 6.80 9.95 -6.43
CA PHE A 140 8.17 10.18 -5.96
C PHE A 140 8.80 11.46 -6.54
N GLU A 141 8.52 11.79 -7.79
CA GLU A 141 9.01 13.03 -8.42
C GLU A 141 8.46 14.30 -7.72
N LYS A 142 7.25 14.21 -7.15
CA LYS A 142 6.65 15.31 -6.37
C LYS A 142 7.23 15.44 -4.97
N ILE A 143 7.95 14.43 -4.49
CA ILE A 143 8.58 14.41 -3.17
C ILE A 143 10.07 14.72 -3.37
N ASN A 144 10.54 15.80 -2.75
CA ASN A 144 11.99 16.02 -2.67
C ASN A 144 12.63 15.06 -1.64
N PHE A 145 12.68 13.77 -2.01
CA PHE A 145 13.22 12.71 -1.14
C PHE A 145 14.67 12.97 -0.75
N LYS A 146 15.45 13.61 -1.64
CA LYS A 146 16.85 14.00 -1.34
C LYS A 146 16.91 15.02 -0.18
N ALA A 147 16.00 16.00 -0.15
CA ALA A 147 15.96 16.98 0.93
C ALA A 147 15.53 16.34 2.26
N ILE A 148 14.56 15.39 2.21
CA ILE A 148 14.15 14.64 3.40
C ILE A 148 15.33 13.84 3.95
N LEU A 149 16.01 13.08 3.09
CA LEU A 149 17.17 12.27 3.50
C LEU A 149 18.32 13.12 4.02
N LYS A 150 18.60 14.25 3.37
CA LYS A 150 19.63 15.19 3.85
C LYS A 150 19.31 15.66 5.28
N LYS A 151 18.07 16.09 5.54
CA LYS A 151 17.62 16.49 6.88
C LYS A 151 17.83 15.37 7.90
N TYR A 152 17.44 14.12 7.56
CA TYR A 152 17.63 12.97 8.47
C TYR A 152 19.10 12.71 8.78
N ARG A 153 20.00 12.80 7.80
CA ARG A 153 21.44 12.64 8.00
C ARG A 153 22.04 13.74 8.87
N GLU A 154 21.57 14.97 8.73
CA GLU A 154 22.02 16.10 9.56
C GLU A 154 21.66 15.92 11.05
N THR A 155 20.52 15.28 11.32
CA THR A 155 20.03 15.04 12.70
C THR A 155 20.44 13.69 13.27
N ASN A 156 20.85 12.74 12.42
CA ASN A 156 21.23 11.35 12.79
C ASN A 156 22.55 10.99 12.11
N PRO A 157 23.71 11.44 12.67
CA PRO A 157 25.02 11.27 12.05
C PRO A 157 25.49 9.82 11.97
N GLU A 158 24.83 8.89 12.68
CA GLU A 158 25.06 7.46 12.60
C GLU A 158 24.61 6.83 11.27
N ILE A 159 23.75 7.52 10.49
CA ILE A 159 23.33 7.03 9.18
C ILE A 159 24.50 7.07 8.21
N ASN A 160 24.83 5.92 7.63
CA ASN A 160 25.90 5.81 6.65
C ASN A 160 25.65 6.73 5.44
N GLU A 161 26.53 7.70 5.25
CA GLU A 161 26.41 8.72 4.20
C GLU A 161 26.57 8.16 2.78
N ASN A 162 27.22 7.00 2.64
CA ASN A 162 27.46 6.37 1.35
C ASN A 162 26.24 5.60 0.80
N LEU A 163 25.19 5.39 1.61
CA LEU A 163 24.00 4.69 1.15
C LEU A 163 23.24 5.51 0.11
N SER A 164 22.96 4.90 -1.03
CA SER A 164 22.03 5.44 -2.02
C SER A 164 20.57 5.41 -1.50
N ILE A 165 19.71 6.22 -2.11
CA ILE A 165 18.27 6.22 -1.79
C ILE A 165 17.67 4.82 -1.96
N SER A 166 18.06 4.08 -2.99
CA SER A 166 17.56 2.74 -3.25
C SER A 166 17.99 1.73 -2.19
N GLU A 167 19.20 1.87 -1.63
CA GLU A 167 19.67 1.03 -0.53
C GLU A 167 18.93 1.33 0.76
N ILE A 168 18.68 2.61 1.05
CA ILE A 168 17.87 3.01 2.20
C ILE A 168 16.44 2.44 2.09
N ILE A 169 15.78 2.61 0.95
CA ILE A 169 14.43 2.05 0.73
C ILE A 169 14.46 0.53 0.90
N ARG A 170 15.46 -0.15 0.36
CA ARG A 170 15.61 -1.61 0.46
C ARG A 170 15.84 -2.06 1.89
N SER A 171 16.57 -1.29 2.69
CA SER A 171 16.85 -1.58 4.09
C SER A 171 15.57 -1.62 4.94
N PHE A 172 14.57 -0.79 4.61
CA PHE A 172 13.25 -0.85 5.23
C PHE A 172 12.34 -1.89 4.58
N ALA A 173 12.20 -1.82 3.26
CA ALA A 173 11.23 -2.64 2.53
C ALA A 173 11.57 -4.14 2.56
N GLY A 174 12.83 -4.52 2.53
CA GLY A 174 13.27 -5.92 2.52
C GLY A 174 12.76 -6.69 3.76
N PRO A 175 13.20 -6.33 4.97
CA PRO A 175 12.77 -7.02 6.19
C PRO A 175 11.25 -6.99 6.40
N ILE A 176 10.60 -5.84 6.18
CA ILE A 176 9.16 -5.67 6.33
C ILE A 176 8.39 -6.55 5.36
N SER A 177 8.75 -6.54 4.06
CA SER A 177 8.05 -7.34 3.05
C SER A 177 8.27 -8.84 3.25
N THR A 178 9.49 -9.27 3.58
CA THR A 178 9.79 -10.68 3.85
C THR A 178 8.96 -11.21 5.01
N TYR A 179 8.95 -10.49 6.14
CA TYR A 179 8.12 -10.87 7.29
C TYR A 179 6.63 -10.86 6.96
N SER A 180 6.17 -9.87 6.20
CA SER A 180 4.76 -9.77 5.81
C SER A 180 4.30 -10.92 4.92
N VAL A 181 5.13 -11.33 3.94
CA VAL A 181 4.86 -12.50 3.11
C VAL A 181 4.82 -13.75 3.98
N GLN A 182 5.80 -13.94 4.85
CA GLN A 182 5.82 -15.06 5.76
C GLN A 182 4.57 -15.09 6.66
N ARG A 183 4.24 -13.98 7.29
CA ARG A 183 3.19 -13.89 8.31
C ARG A 183 1.78 -13.87 7.74
N PHE A 184 1.55 -13.13 6.65
CA PHE A 184 0.20 -12.87 6.13
C PHE A 184 -0.15 -13.69 4.88
N ILE A 185 0.82 -14.39 4.27
CA ILE A 185 0.59 -15.19 3.07
C ILE A 185 0.90 -16.67 3.34
N LEU A 186 2.10 -16.98 3.84
CA LEU A 186 2.54 -18.37 4.00
C LEU A 186 2.01 -19.03 5.28
N PHE A 187 1.94 -18.28 6.37
CA PHE A 187 1.56 -18.77 7.71
C PHE A 187 0.41 -17.98 8.32
N GLU A 188 -0.57 -17.60 7.50
CA GLU A 188 -1.70 -16.74 7.90
C GLU A 188 -2.48 -17.28 9.11
N ASP A 189 -2.75 -18.59 9.12
CA ASP A 189 -3.55 -19.25 10.15
C ASP A 189 -2.71 -19.80 11.32
N VAL A 190 -1.39 -19.58 11.29
CA VAL A 190 -0.50 -20.05 12.35
C VAL A 190 -0.39 -18.97 13.42
N PRO A 191 -0.70 -19.28 14.72
CA PRO A 191 -0.45 -18.33 15.81
C PRO A 191 1.01 -17.87 15.84
N CYS A 192 1.24 -16.58 16.09
CA CYS A 192 2.58 -16.01 16.20
C CYS A 192 2.81 -15.47 17.62
N PRO A 193 3.20 -16.32 18.57
CA PRO A 193 3.46 -15.89 19.96
C PRO A 193 4.69 -14.99 20.09
N THR A 194 5.51 -14.90 19.04
CA THR A 194 6.78 -14.15 19.00
C THR A 194 6.66 -12.82 18.24
N GLU A 195 5.45 -12.34 17.91
CA GLU A 195 5.26 -11.16 17.06
C GLU A 195 6.04 -9.94 17.56
N GLU A 196 6.01 -9.66 18.85
CA GLU A 196 6.76 -8.54 19.43
C GLU A 196 8.28 -8.70 19.29
N HIS A 197 8.79 -9.89 19.55
CA HIS A 197 10.21 -10.23 19.38
C HIS A 197 10.63 -10.11 17.92
N ASP A 198 9.79 -10.59 16.99
CA ASP A 198 10.07 -10.53 15.54
C ASP A 198 10.12 -9.08 15.05
N LEU A 199 9.21 -8.22 15.54
CA LEU A 199 9.23 -6.79 15.20
C LEU A 199 10.48 -6.09 15.76
N GLN A 200 10.91 -6.43 16.97
CA GLN A 200 12.16 -5.91 17.52
C GLN A 200 13.38 -6.36 16.71
N PHE A 201 13.42 -7.61 16.26
CA PHE A 201 14.47 -8.13 15.40
C PHE A 201 14.52 -7.37 14.07
N ILE A 202 13.36 -7.11 13.43
CA ILE A 202 13.25 -6.32 12.20
C ILE A 202 13.79 -4.90 12.41
N LYS A 203 13.43 -4.24 13.51
CA LYS A 203 13.92 -2.90 13.85
C LYS A 203 15.45 -2.88 13.98
N GLN A 204 16.01 -3.84 14.68
CA GLN A 204 17.46 -3.97 14.83
C GLN A 204 18.18 -4.25 13.49
N GLN A 205 17.58 -5.07 12.62
CA GLN A 205 18.12 -5.36 11.30
C GLN A 205 18.15 -4.11 10.43
N ILE A 206 17.06 -3.33 10.42
CA ILE A 206 16.97 -2.06 9.69
C ILE A 206 18.03 -1.08 10.21
N TYR A 207 18.13 -0.92 11.53
CA TYR A 207 19.13 -0.02 12.15
C TYR A 207 20.55 -0.38 11.71
N LYS A 208 20.92 -1.66 11.81
CA LYS A 208 22.24 -2.15 11.37
C LYS A 208 22.52 -1.88 9.90
N ASN A 209 21.49 -2.06 9.03
CA ASN A 209 21.65 -1.83 7.59
C ASN A 209 21.85 -0.34 7.25
N LEU A 210 21.34 0.57 8.09
CA LEU A 210 21.43 2.02 7.85
C LEU A 210 22.68 2.65 8.44
N THR A 211 23.29 2.03 9.47
CA THR A 211 24.39 2.62 10.26
C THR A 211 25.78 2.01 10.01
N ARG A 212 25.89 1.00 9.15
CA ARG A 212 27.17 0.29 8.85
C ARG A 212 27.77 0.65 7.52
#